data_15eb34bd997b0d605d65c755a6473f00
#
_entry.id   15eb34bd997b0d605d65c755a6473f00
#
_cell.length_a   1.000
_cell.length_b   1.000
_cell.length_c   1.000
_cell.angle_alpha   90.00
_cell.angle_beta   90.00
_cell.angle_gamma   90.00
#
_symmetry.space_group_name_H-M   'P 1'
#
loop_
_entity.id
_entity.type
_entity.pdbx_description
1 polymer ?
#
loop_
_entity_poly.entity_id
_entity_poly.type
_entity_poly.pdbx_seq_one_letter_code
_entity_poly.pdbx_strand_id
1 'polypeptide(L)'
;MTFSPFTDDQGNPKDLANVAFADLAQLADMDEGYVLEFKQSLTVGVKRKIPKIIASFANSRGGWLVIGIADDDHAVCPVPRLSADYGQLIGELCRRHVSPAPPFDVRFIADPDAPDQGVVVVRVDEGRFPPYVADGVVEIREGSTSGPAAGSALVELYDKATRRAAQITDFCRRTVYFSSAVPLFDLYLFRTGSTRETSSREVINARADAMRRAFEAQGFSCHIQHAHDSLIFRASVAFADMMPHSAIELFPDESMKLTVPAVLLEGRGREGALAELGTACGLAATDKMDVMSAASTLARVTRMASVLDRYVRYREARWREYATAYELENMAGVLLWSDEPLYIDYVRSHGPLFCGTTDCRSRVRYLDDGEHDSFRARQFAGSHFFEACGLPLGSPDDDDNRLVDALLRTERGARRERA
;
A
#
# COMPACT_ATOMS: atom_id res chain seq x y z
N MET A 1 -17.27 3.74 9.30
CA MET A 1 -17.85 2.51 8.70
C MET A 1 -18.19 2.82 7.26
N THR A 2 -17.69 2.03 6.33
CA THR A 2 -18.15 2.11 4.94
C THR A 2 -19.55 1.51 4.92
N PHE A 3 -20.53 2.23 4.39
CA PHE A 3 -21.89 1.74 4.23
C PHE A 3 -21.89 0.44 3.43
N SER A 4 -22.65 -0.56 3.89
CA SER A 4 -23.03 -1.73 3.11
C SER A 4 -24.54 -1.91 3.19
N PRO A 5 -25.21 -2.16 2.05
CA PRO A 5 -26.63 -2.48 2.06
C PRO A 5 -26.89 -3.91 2.57
N PHE A 6 -25.82 -4.67 2.84
CA PHE A 6 -25.92 -6.03 3.32
C PHE A 6 -25.33 -6.14 4.73
N THR A 7 -26.06 -6.80 5.61
CA THR A 7 -25.65 -7.03 7.00
C THR A 7 -25.64 -8.52 7.33
N ASP A 8 -24.86 -8.90 8.34
CA ASP A 8 -24.91 -10.22 8.92
C ASP A 8 -26.07 -10.34 9.95
N ASP A 9 -26.24 -11.52 10.53
CA ASP A 9 -27.28 -11.80 11.53
C ASP A 9 -27.14 -10.95 12.82
N GLN A 10 -25.98 -10.33 13.01
CA GLN A 10 -25.69 -9.43 14.14
C GLN A 10 -25.86 -7.96 13.77
N GLY A 11 -26.24 -7.65 12.52
CA GLY A 11 -26.39 -6.28 12.02
C GLY A 11 -25.07 -5.61 11.63
N ASN A 12 -23.95 -6.34 11.53
CA ASN A 12 -22.69 -5.78 11.05
C ASN A 12 -22.66 -5.72 9.52
N PRO A 13 -22.09 -4.66 8.92
CA PRO A 13 -21.97 -4.54 7.47
C PRO A 13 -21.15 -5.67 6.87
N LYS A 14 -21.70 -6.36 5.86
CA LYS A 14 -20.97 -7.37 5.08
C LYS A 14 -20.08 -6.72 4.03
N ASP A 15 -18.86 -7.26 3.86
CA ASP A 15 -18.05 -6.96 2.69
C ASP A 15 -18.62 -7.66 1.44
N LEU A 16 -18.39 -7.09 0.26
CA LEU A 16 -18.84 -7.66 -1.02
C LEU A 16 -18.44 -9.13 -1.19
N ALA A 17 -17.27 -9.53 -0.70
CA ALA A 17 -16.79 -10.91 -0.76
C ALA A 17 -17.72 -11.90 -0.02
N ASN A 18 -18.43 -11.45 0.99
CA ASN A 18 -19.26 -12.28 1.89
C ASN A 18 -20.75 -12.18 1.59
N VAL A 19 -21.17 -11.40 0.58
CA VAL A 19 -22.58 -11.27 0.20
C VAL A 19 -23.05 -12.54 -0.48
N ALA A 20 -24.12 -13.15 -0.01
CA ALA A 20 -24.78 -14.30 -0.59
C ALA A 20 -26.06 -13.92 -1.36
N PHE A 21 -26.59 -14.81 -2.17
CA PHE A 21 -27.84 -14.55 -2.92
C PHE A 21 -29.04 -14.28 -1.98
N ALA A 22 -29.10 -14.97 -0.84
CA ALA A 22 -30.13 -14.75 0.17
C ALA A 22 -30.10 -13.33 0.78
N ASP A 23 -28.94 -12.68 0.82
CA ASP A 23 -28.81 -11.33 1.35
C ASP A 23 -29.49 -10.28 0.46
N LEU A 24 -29.72 -10.59 -0.82
CA LEU A 24 -30.41 -9.68 -1.76
C LEU A 24 -31.84 -9.34 -1.30
N ALA A 25 -32.48 -10.18 -0.48
CA ALA A 25 -33.77 -9.88 0.11
C ALA A 25 -33.76 -8.60 1.00
N GLN A 26 -32.59 -8.23 1.54
CA GLN A 26 -32.44 -7.01 2.35
C GLN A 26 -32.62 -5.72 1.50
N LEU A 27 -32.49 -5.83 0.18
CA LEU A 27 -32.63 -4.67 -0.72
C LEU A 27 -34.10 -4.26 -0.94
N ALA A 28 -35.06 -5.16 -0.66
CA ALA A 28 -36.49 -4.91 -0.89
C ALA A 28 -37.02 -3.69 -0.10
N ASP A 29 -36.44 -3.44 1.09
CA ASP A 29 -36.84 -2.34 1.97
C ASP A 29 -35.91 -1.11 1.85
N MET A 30 -35.03 -1.07 0.84
CA MET A 30 -34.06 0.01 0.66
C MET A 30 -34.36 0.84 -0.57
N ASP A 31 -34.38 2.16 -0.38
CA ASP A 31 -34.52 3.11 -1.49
C ASP A 31 -33.16 3.43 -2.14
N GLU A 32 -33.15 3.73 -3.43
CA GLU A 32 -32.03 4.37 -4.10
C GLU A 32 -31.67 5.69 -3.42
N GLY A 33 -30.37 5.96 -3.29
CA GLY A 33 -29.93 7.15 -2.58
C GLY A 33 -28.48 7.53 -2.86
N TYR A 34 -27.88 8.25 -1.93
CA TYR A 34 -26.50 8.74 -2.05
C TYR A 34 -25.46 7.62 -2.25
N VAL A 35 -25.76 6.42 -1.79
CA VAL A 35 -24.80 5.30 -1.72
C VAL A 35 -25.33 3.99 -2.33
N LEU A 36 -26.53 4.02 -2.93
CA LEU A 36 -27.16 2.83 -3.53
C LEU A 36 -27.85 3.18 -4.85
N GLU A 37 -27.65 2.34 -5.84
CA GLU A 37 -28.26 2.46 -7.18
C GLU A 37 -28.67 1.08 -7.69
N PHE A 38 -29.87 0.96 -8.22
CA PHE A 38 -30.39 -0.26 -8.82
C PHE A 38 -30.46 -0.15 -10.35
N LYS A 39 -30.30 -1.29 -11.01
CA LYS A 39 -30.55 -1.43 -12.44
C LYS A 39 -31.12 -2.80 -12.72
N GLN A 40 -32.24 -2.86 -13.40
CA GLN A 40 -32.92 -4.11 -13.69
C GLN A 40 -32.09 -5.02 -14.61
N SER A 41 -31.39 -4.47 -15.58
CA SER A 41 -30.62 -5.27 -16.54
C SER A 41 -29.49 -4.48 -17.19
N LEU A 42 -28.55 -5.20 -17.82
CA LEU A 42 -27.37 -4.59 -18.46
C LEU A 42 -27.64 -4.26 -19.96
N THR A 43 -28.65 -3.42 -20.22
CA THR A 43 -28.93 -2.94 -21.57
C THR A 43 -27.82 -2.03 -22.11
N VAL A 44 -27.82 -1.75 -23.42
CA VAL A 44 -26.91 -0.77 -24.06
C VAL A 44 -27.01 0.61 -23.40
N GLY A 45 -28.23 1.04 -23.04
CA GLY A 45 -28.47 2.30 -22.34
C GLY A 45 -27.87 2.31 -20.93
N VAL A 46 -28.00 1.23 -20.18
CA VAL A 46 -27.40 1.06 -18.84
C VAL A 46 -25.87 1.02 -18.92
N LYS A 47 -25.31 0.28 -19.88
CA LYS A 47 -23.83 0.24 -20.07
C LYS A 47 -23.22 1.63 -20.27
N ARG A 48 -23.91 2.54 -20.95
CA ARG A 48 -23.46 3.93 -21.12
C ARG A 48 -23.55 4.77 -19.84
N LYS A 49 -24.43 4.39 -18.90
CA LYS A 49 -24.62 5.11 -17.62
C LYS A 49 -23.64 4.61 -16.54
N ILE A 50 -23.19 3.36 -16.60
CA ILE A 50 -22.30 2.76 -15.58
C ILE A 50 -21.06 3.61 -15.28
N PRO A 51 -20.29 4.10 -16.26
CA PRO A 51 -19.11 4.94 -15.97
C PRO A 51 -19.47 6.20 -15.17
N LYS A 52 -20.58 6.85 -15.49
CA LYS A 52 -21.06 8.05 -14.78
C LYS A 52 -21.47 7.74 -13.35
N ILE A 53 -22.21 6.64 -13.13
CA ILE A 53 -22.63 6.18 -11.81
C ILE A 53 -21.40 5.86 -10.95
N ILE A 54 -20.44 5.12 -11.49
CA ILE A 54 -19.22 4.77 -10.76
C ILE A 54 -18.39 6.02 -10.46
N ALA A 55 -18.23 6.94 -11.41
CA ALA A 55 -17.53 8.21 -11.19
C ALA A 55 -18.23 9.06 -10.11
N SER A 56 -19.57 9.15 -10.14
CA SER A 56 -20.34 9.92 -9.16
C SER A 56 -20.21 9.35 -7.74
N PHE A 57 -20.20 8.03 -7.58
CA PHE A 57 -19.93 7.39 -6.31
C PHE A 57 -18.49 7.67 -5.84
N ALA A 58 -17.51 7.51 -6.73
CA ALA A 58 -16.11 7.78 -6.40
C ALA A 58 -15.86 9.25 -6.02
N ASN A 59 -16.54 10.19 -6.65
CA ASN A 59 -16.49 11.62 -6.32
C ASN A 59 -17.20 11.96 -5.00
N SER A 60 -18.10 11.10 -4.54
CA SER A 60 -18.91 11.34 -3.35
C SER A 60 -18.39 10.53 -2.15
N ARG A 61 -19.16 9.60 -1.63
CA ARG A 61 -18.85 8.81 -0.43
C ARG A 61 -18.64 7.32 -0.73
N GLY A 62 -18.43 6.99 -2.00
CA GLY A 62 -18.53 5.62 -2.46
C GLY A 62 -19.99 5.19 -2.60
N GLY A 63 -20.23 3.92 -2.89
CA GLY A 63 -21.58 3.39 -3.01
C GLY A 63 -21.63 2.01 -3.64
N TRP A 64 -22.86 1.55 -3.86
CA TRP A 64 -23.16 0.24 -4.38
C TRP A 64 -24.07 0.34 -5.58
N LEU A 65 -23.70 -0.28 -6.70
CA LEU A 65 -24.53 -0.46 -7.86
C LEU A 65 -24.92 -1.93 -7.95
N VAL A 66 -26.22 -2.22 -7.95
CA VAL A 66 -26.75 -3.58 -8.04
C VAL A 66 -27.51 -3.73 -9.35
N ILE A 67 -27.10 -4.68 -10.20
CA ILE A 67 -27.72 -4.94 -11.51
C ILE A 67 -28.40 -6.30 -11.44
N GLY A 68 -29.70 -6.32 -11.71
CA GLY A 68 -30.60 -7.46 -11.54
C GLY A 68 -31.64 -7.22 -10.45
N ILE A 69 -31.95 -5.95 -10.17
CA ILE A 69 -33.01 -5.51 -9.26
C ILE A 69 -33.95 -4.59 -10.03
N ALA A 70 -35.26 -4.81 -9.94
CA ALA A 70 -36.26 -3.99 -10.56
C ALA A 70 -36.35 -2.60 -9.94
N ASP A 71 -36.61 -1.57 -10.74
CA ASP A 71 -36.64 -0.18 -10.28
C ASP A 71 -37.92 0.13 -9.45
N ASP A 72 -39.03 -0.61 -9.67
CA ASP A 72 -40.35 -0.28 -9.08
C ASP A 72 -40.60 -0.93 -7.71
N ASP A 73 -40.27 -2.22 -7.55
CA ASP A 73 -40.60 -3.01 -6.38
C ASP A 73 -39.37 -3.66 -5.74
N HIS A 74 -38.18 -3.33 -6.23
CA HIS A 74 -36.90 -3.88 -5.82
C HIS A 74 -36.82 -5.41 -5.86
N ALA A 75 -37.69 -6.05 -6.67
CA ALA A 75 -37.65 -7.49 -6.85
C ALA A 75 -36.39 -7.92 -7.57
N VAL A 76 -35.88 -9.09 -7.19
CA VAL A 76 -34.73 -9.70 -7.85
C VAL A 76 -35.12 -10.13 -9.27
N CYS A 77 -34.46 -9.52 -10.26
CA CYS A 77 -34.59 -9.82 -11.70
C CYS A 77 -33.25 -10.37 -12.22
N PRO A 78 -32.96 -11.66 -12.05
CA PRO A 78 -31.63 -12.18 -12.33
C PRO A 78 -31.18 -11.92 -13.77
N VAL A 79 -29.92 -11.52 -13.93
CA VAL A 79 -29.26 -11.36 -15.23
C VAL A 79 -28.44 -12.59 -15.59
N PRO A 80 -28.26 -12.95 -16.87
CA PRO A 80 -27.54 -14.13 -17.26
C PRO A 80 -26.04 -14.03 -16.89
N ARG A 81 -25.43 -15.13 -16.51
CA ARG A 81 -23.97 -15.20 -16.33
C ARG A 81 -23.28 -15.03 -17.69
N LEU A 82 -22.37 -14.08 -17.80
CA LEU A 82 -21.60 -13.88 -19.02
C LEU A 82 -20.44 -14.89 -19.10
N SER A 83 -20.05 -15.23 -20.31
CA SER A 83 -18.82 -16.02 -20.56
C SER A 83 -17.56 -15.22 -20.20
N ALA A 84 -17.61 -13.88 -20.31
CA ALA A 84 -16.60 -12.96 -19.81
C ALA A 84 -17.00 -12.48 -18.40
N ASP A 85 -15.98 -12.22 -17.54
CA ASP A 85 -16.22 -11.68 -16.21
C ASP A 85 -16.84 -10.28 -16.28
N TYR A 86 -17.89 -10.04 -15.47
CA TYR A 86 -18.52 -8.72 -15.32
C TYR A 86 -17.51 -7.66 -14.84
N GLY A 87 -16.53 -8.04 -14.02
CA GLY A 87 -15.44 -7.16 -13.60
C GLY A 87 -14.62 -6.66 -14.78
N GLN A 88 -14.31 -7.55 -15.73
CA GLN A 88 -13.61 -7.16 -16.95
C GLN A 88 -14.45 -6.19 -17.81
N LEU A 89 -15.73 -6.51 -18.02
CA LEU A 89 -16.63 -5.67 -18.80
C LEU A 89 -16.78 -4.25 -18.22
N ILE A 90 -17.07 -4.16 -16.93
CA ILE A 90 -17.24 -2.87 -16.24
C ILE A 90 -15.89 -2.12 -16.17
N GLY A 91 -14.80 -2.84 -15.94
CA GLY A 91 -13.43 -2.29 -15.98
C GLY A 91 -13.07 -1.67 -17.32
N GLU A 92 -13.44 -2.30 -18.42
CA GLU A 92 -13.24 -1.75 -19.78
C GLU A 92 -14.08 -0.50 -20.03
N LEU A 93 -15.35 -0.51 -19.58
CA LEU A 93 -16.20 0.66 -19.67
C LEU A 93 -15.61 1.85 -18.90
N CYS A 94 -15.20 1.63 -17.66
CA CYS A 94 -14.59 2.69 -16.85
C CYS A 94 -13.27 3.19 -17.45
N ARG A 95 -12.39 2.32 -17.91
CA ARG A 95 -11.11 2.73 -18.54
C ARG A 95 -11.29 3.59 -19.78
N ARG A 96 -12.36 3.39 -20.53
CA ARG A 96 -12.64 4.18 -21.75
C ARG A 96 -13.28 5.54 -21.45
N HIS A 97 -14.04 5.63 -20.37
CA HIS A 97 -14.94 6.74 -20.14
C HIS A 97 -14.65 7.54 -18.87
N VAL A 98 -13.81 7.05 -17.95
CA VAL A 98 -13.52 7.72 -16.67
C VAL A 98 -12.03 7.93 -16.48
N SER A 99 -11.64 9.13 -16.11
CA SER A 99 -10.27 9.49 -15.77
C SER A 99 -10.24 10.34 -14.50
N PRO A 100 -9.34 10.02 -13.54
CA PRO A 100 -8.56 8.80 -13.40
C PRO A 100 -9.45 7.57 -13.20
N ALA A 101 -8.85 6.35 -13.25
CA ALA A 101 -9.62 5.12 -13.04
C ALA A 101 -10.19 5.07 -11.60
N PRO A 102 -11.52 4.92 -11.42
CA PRO A 102 -12.12 4.87 -10.10
C PRO A 102 -11.87 3.53 -9.42
N PRO A 103 -11.79 3.48 -8.08
CA PRO A 103 -11.65 2.24 -7.34
C PRO A 103 -13.00 1.55 -7.19
N PHE A 104 -13.15 0.33 -7.67
CA PHE A 104 -14.35 -0.49 -7.50
C PHE A 104 -14.04 -1.98 -7.56
N ASP A 105 -14.95 -2.77 -6.97
CA ASP A 105 -14.98 -4.22 -7.05
C ASP A 105 -16.29 -4.68 -7.65
N VAL A 106 -16.24 -5.80 -8.36
CA VAL A 106 -17.44 -6.41 -9.01
C VAL A 106 -17.53 -7.86 -8.59
N ARG A 107 -18.74 -8.30 -8.26
CA ARG A 107 -19.05 -9.70 -8.01
C ARG A 107 -20.36 -10.09 -8.67
N PHE A 108 -20.35 -11.24 -9.36
CA PHE A 108 -21.56 -11.91 -9.80
C PHE A 108 -22.00 -12.88 -8.71
N ILE A 109 -23.20 -12.70 -8.20
CA ILE A 109 -23.82 -13.53 -7.18
C ILE A 109 -24.83 -14.44 -7.87
N ALA A 110 -24.49 -15.71 -8.03
CA ALA A 110 -25.34 -16.68 -8.72
C ALA A 110 -26.60 -17.02 -7.90
N ASP A 111 -27.72 -17.22 -8.58
CA ASP A 111 -28.92 -17.81 -8.01
C ASP A 111 -28.62 -19.29 -7.69
N PRO A 112 -28.83 -19.78 -6.45
CA PRO A 112 -28.62 -21.15 -6.09
C PRO A 112 -29.45 -22.16 -6.92
N ASP A 113 -30.66 -21.75 -7.31
CA ASP A 113 -31.60 -22.59 -8.07
C ASP A 113 -31.36 -22.51 -9.60
N ALA A 114 -30.69 -21.45 -10.07
CA ALA A 114 -30.36 -21.22 -11.47
C ALA A 114 -28.94 -20.63 -11.60
N PRO A 115 -27.85 -21.42 -11.50
CA PRO A 115 -26.47 -20.92 -11.42
C PRO A 115 -25.99 -20.09 -12.63
N ASP A 116 -26.69 -20.19 -13.77
CA ASP A 116 -26.44 -19.36 -14.96
C ASP A 116 -27.17 -18.01 -14.94
N GLN A 117 -27.91 -17.75 -13.87
CA GLN A 117 -28.58 -16.51 -13.58
C GLN A 117 -28.09 -15.95 -12.25
N GLY A 118 -28.22 -14.63 -12.04
CA GLY A 118 -27.77 -14.04 -10.78
C GLY A 118 -27.85 -12.52 -10.81
N VAL A 119 -27.20 -11.90 -9.86
CA VAL A 119 -27.16 -10.45 -9.68
C VAL A 119 -25.71 -9.97 -9.70
N VAL A 120 -25.45 -8.87 -10.39
CA VAL A 120 -24.11 -8.23 -10.39
C VAL A 120 -24.08 -7.14 -9.35
N VAL A 121 -23.19 -7.24 -8.41
CA VAL A 121 -23.00 -6.23 -7.36
C VAL A 121 -21.64 -5.55 -7.58
N VAL A 122 -21.67 -4.22 -7.68
CA VAL A 122 -20.48 -3.37 -7.80
C VAL A 122 -20.39 -2.51 -6.55
N ARG A 123 -19.31 -2.64 -5.83
CA ARG A 123 -18.95 -1.76 -4.73
C ARG A 123 -17.94 -0.74 -5.23
N VAL A 124 -18.25 0.53 -5.07
CA VAL A 124 -17.37 1.66 -5.43
C VAL A 124 -16.88 2.30 -4.14
N ASP A 125 -15.56 2.37 -3.97
CA ASP A 125 -14.99 3.08 -2.84
C ASP A 125 -14.97 4.61 -3.12
N GLU A 126 -14.98 5.39 -2.06
CA GLU A 126 -14.71 6.82 -2.16
C GLU A 126 -13.35 7.06 -2.81
N GLY A 127 -13.33 7.84 -3.87
CA GLY A 127 -12.15 8.03 -4.70
C GLY A 127 -11.03 8.80 -3.99
N ARG A 128 -9.81 8.34 -4.20
CA ARG A 128 -8.60 8.93 -3.60
C ARG A 128 -8.15 10.19 -4.32
N PHE A 129 -8.45 10.28 -5.62
CA PHE A 129 -7.98 11.33 -6.52
C PHE A 129 -9.14 12.03 -7.23
N PRO A 130 -10.11 12.62 -6.49
CA PRO A 130 -11.12 13.40 -7.14
C PRO A 130 -10.49 14.64 -7.83
N PRO A 131 -11.10 15.19 -8.87
CA PRO A 131 -12.34 14.71 -9.47
C PRO A 131 -12.14 13.54 -10.43
N TYR A 132 -13.06 12.58 -10.41
CA TYR A 132 -13.20 11.55 -11.43
C TYR A 132 -14.10 12.08 -12.53
N VAL A 133 -13.58 12.19 -13.74
CA VAL A 133 -14.25 12.81 -14.88
C VAL A 133 -14.79 11.71 -15.79
N ALA A 134 -16.09 11.64 -15.95
CA ALA A 134 -16.75 10.70 -16.85
C ALA A 134 -17.19 11.44 -18.14
N ASP A 135 -16.66 11.05 -19.31
CA ASP A 135 -16.95 11.67 -20.60
C ASP A 135 -16.86 13.20 -20.60
N GLY A 136 -15.84 13.75 -19.90
CA GLY A 136 -15.61 15.19 -19.80
C GLY A 136 -16.42 15.90 -18.71
N VAL A 137 -17.25 15.19 -17.93
CA VAL A 137 -18.09 15.75 -16.86
C VAL A 137 -17.67 15.15 -15.50
N VAL A 138 -17.56 16.00 -14.49
CA VAL A 138 -17.40 15.60 -13.10
C VAL A 138 -18.80 15.36 -12.52
N GLU A 139 -19.17 14.09 -12.37
CA GLU A 139 -20.46 13.70 -11.81
C GLU A 139 -20.35 13.50 -10.30
N ILE A 140 -21.37 13.96 -9.54
CA ILE A 140 -21.53 13.71 -8.09
C ILE A 140 -22.90 13.14 -7.79
N ARG A 141 -23.08 12.55 -6.62
CA ARG A 141 -24.41 12.08 -6.16
C ARG A 141 -25.17 13.22 -5.49
N GLU A 142 -26.39 13.42 -5.94
CA GLU A 142 -27.38 14.34 -5.37
C GLU A 142 -28.66 13.55 -5.03
N GLY A 143 -28.68 12.94 -3.84
CA GLY A 143 -29.75 11.99 -3.46
C GLY A 143 -29.67 10.69 -4.28
N SER A 144 -30.76 10.32 -4.92
CA SER A 144 -30.86 9.14 -5.81
C SER A 144 -30.37 9.40 -7.23
N THR A 145 -29.98 10.64 -7.59
CA THR A 145 -29.54 10.98 -8.94
C THR A 145 -28.05 11.33 -8.98
N SER A 146 -27.47 11.23 -10.18
CA SER A 146 -26.14 11.74 -10.46
C SER A 146 -26.26 13.00 -11.32
N GLY A 147 -25.55 14.04 -10.96
CA GLY A 147 -25.52 15.30 -11.67
C GLY A 147 -24.11 15.89 -11.77
N PRO A 148 -23.90 16.86 -12.68
CA PRO A 148 -22.60 17.49 -12.85
C PRO A 148 -22.24 18.34 -11.62
N ALA A 149 -21.05 18.17 -11.08
CA ALA A 149 -20.52 19.01 -10.03
C ALA A 149 -20.30 20.43 -10.57
N ALA A 150 -20.80 21.43 -9.85
CA ALA A 150 -20.64 22.83 -10.20
C ALA A 150 -20.31 23.68 -8.96
N GLY A 151 -19.70 24.83 -9.16
CA GLY A 151 -19.44 25.79 -8.08
C GLY A 151 -18.63 25.19 -6.92
N SER A 152 -19.17 25.29 -5.72
CA SER A 152 -18.51 24.84 -4.48
C SER A 152 -18.21 23.34 -4.45
N ALA A 153 -19.09 22.50 -5.02
CA ALA A 153 -18.89 21.07 -5.06
C ALA A 153 -17.62 20.68 -5.83
N LEU A 154 -17.34 21.37 -6.92
CA LEU A 154 -16.11 21.14 -7.69
C LEU A 154 -14.87 21.60 -6.89
N VAL A 155 -14.94 22.75 -6.23
CA VAL A 155 -13.86 23.25 -5.38
C VAL A 155 -13.59 22.28 -4.23
N GLU A 156 -14.63 21.75 -3.58
CA GLU A 156 -14.48 20.77 -2.50
C GLU A 156 -13.76 19.49 -2.95
N LEU A 157 -13.99 19.02 -4.17
CA LEU A 157 -13.32 17.85 -4.71
C LEU A 157 -11.80 18.11 -4.88
N TYR A 158 -11.42 19.27 -5.40
CA TYR A 158 -10.00 19.66 -5.51
C TYR A 158 -9.36 19.87 -4.15
N ASP A 159 -10.04 20.52 -3.22
CA ASP A 159 -9.59 20.71 -1.85
C ASP A 159 -9.38 19.38 -1.13
N LYS A 160 -10.28 18.41 -1.34
CA LYS A 160 -10.17 17.08 -0.78
C LYS A 160 -8.90 16.35 -1.25
N ALA A 161 -8.58 16.41 -2.54
CA ALA A 161 -7.36 15.85 -3.09
C ALA A 161 -6.11 16.51 -2.49
N THR A 162 -6.10 17.84 -2.38
CA THR A 162 -4.98 18.61 -1.83
C THR A 162 -4.79 18.36 -0.33
N ARG A 163 -5.87 18.36 0.45
CA ARG A 163 -5.82 18.07 1.90
C ARG A 163 -5.29 16.66 2.17
N ARG A 164 -5.67 15.67 1.37
CA ARG A 164 -5.20 14.29 1.53
C ARG A 164 -3.69 14.18 1.29
N ALA A 165 -3.18 14.81 0.25
CA ALA A 165 -1.74 14.87 0.00
C ALA A 165 -0.99 15.55 1.17
N ALA A 166 -1.54 16.64 1.71
CA ALA A 166 -0.99 17.31 2.88
C ALA A 166 -1.02 16.42 4.13
N GLN A 167 -2.12 15.73 4.38
CA GLN A 167 -2.26 14.79 5.52
C GLN A 167 -1.22 13.67 5.46
N ILE A 168 -0.98 13.10 4.27
CA ILE A 168 0.05 12.07 4.10
C ILE A 168 1.43 12.65 4.36
N THR A 169 1.72 13.84 3.84
CA THR A 169 2.99 14.52 4.06
C THR A 169 3.22 14.82 5.54
N ASP A 170 2.20 15.30 6.24
CA ASP A 170 2.27 15.59 7.68
C ASP A 170 2.44 14.31 8.52
N PHE A 171 1.79 13.22 8.12
CA PHE A 171 2.00 11.92 8.73
C PHE A 171 3.45 11.46 8.58
N CYS A 172 4.04 11.59 7.39
CA CYS A 172 5.43 11.23 7.13
C CYS A 172 6.45 12.12 7.87
N ARG A 173 6.03 13.30 8.36
CA ARG A 173 6.87 14.17 9.19
C ARG A 173 6.86 13.82 10.68
N ARG A 174 5.97 12.94 11.12
CA ARG A 174 5.95 12.52 12.53
C ARG A 174 7.26 11.86 12.86
N THR A 175 8.05 12.50 13.70
CA THR A 175 9.24 11.91 14.27
C THR A 175 8.82 10.88 15.30
N VAL A 176 9.15 9.66 15.01
CA VAL A 176 8.89 8.59 15.91
C VAL A 176 10.19 8.07 16.44
N TYR A 177 10.33 8.10 17.74
CA TYR A 177 10.95 7.11 18.56
C TYR A 177 12.49 7.09 18.68
N PHE A 178 13.26 7.42 17.65
CA PHE A 178 14.71 7.48 17.78
C PHE A 178 15.26 8.88 17.47
N SER A 179 15.67 9.54 18.52
CA SER A 179 16.72 10.55 18.39
C SER A 179 18.07 9.83 18.44
N SER A 180 18.49 9.22 17.35
CA SER A 180 19.77 8.55 17.32
C SER A 180 20.63 9.07 16.17
N ALA A 181 21.94 9.09 16.36
CA ALA A 181 22.91 9.38 15.30
C ALA A 181 23.07 8.20 14.32
N VAL A 182 22.32 7.12 14.51
CA VAL A 182 22.38 5.93 13.66
C VAL A 182 21.67 6.20 12.35
N PRO A 183 22.24 5.81 11.21
CA PRO A 183 21.57 5.86 9.93
C PRO A 183 20.30 5.00 9.92
N LEU A 184 19.17 5.59 9.57
CA LEU A 184 17.86 4.94 9.60
C LEU A 184 17.22 4.95 8.22
N PHE A 185 16.49 3.88 7.95
CA PHE A 185 15.53 3.78 6.88
C PHE A 185 14.13 3.74 7.46
N ASP A 186 13.27 4.68 7.06
CA ASP A 186 11.87 4.74 7.43
C ASP A 186 10.98 4.51 6.22
N LEU A 187 10.02 3.59 6.36
CA LEU A 187 8.97 3.36 5.40
C LEU A 187 7.62 3.69 6.04
N TYR A 188 6.89 4.56 5.39
CA TYR A 188 5.55 4.98 5.82
C TYR A 188 4.49 4.30 4.98
N LEU A 189 3.48 3.74 5.64
CA LEU A 189 2.24 3.27 5.04
C LEU A 189 1.09 4.06 5.65
N PHE A 190 0.61 5.06 4.94
CA PHE A 190 -0.51 5.87 5.34
C PHE A 190 -1.81 5.26 4.81
N ARG A 191 -2.77 4.96 5.69
CA ARG A 191 -4.06 4.45 5.28
C ARG A 191 -4.92 5.57 4.72
N THR A 192 -5.32 5.46 3.46
CA THR A 192 -6.08 6.48 2.73
C THR A 192 -7.59 6.32 2.86
N GLY A 193 -8.04 5.14 3.28
CA GLY A 193 -9.45 4.86 3.56
C GLY A 193 -9.86 5.38 4.94
N SER A 194 -11.10 5.84 5.08
CA SER A 194 -11.62 6.24 6.38
C SER A 194 -12.03 5.00 7.19
N THR A 195 -11.21 4.59 8.13
CA THR A 195 -11.64 3.69 9.19
C THR A 195 -11.51 4.41 10.51
N ARG A 196 -12.53 5.18 10.87
CA ARG A 196 -12.82 5.43 12.29
C ARG A 196 -13.59 4.22 12.82
N GLU A 197 -12.94 3.09 12.90
CA GLU A 197 -13.39 2.09 13.85
C GLU A 197 -13.20 2.69 15.23
N THR A 198 -14.26 2.74 16.01
CA THR A 198 -14.18 3.00 17.45
C THR A 198 -13.12 2.05 18.01
N SER A 199 -12.07 2.60 18.61
CA SER A 199 -10.97 1.81 19.17
C SER A 199 -11.44 1.09 20.43
N SER A 200 -12.27 0.04 20.26
CA SER A 200 -12.57 -0.85 21.37
C SER A 200 -11.30 -1.59 21.76
N ARG A 201 -11.18 -1.98 23.01
CA ARG A 201 -10.05 -2.76 23.51
C ARG A 201 -9.87 -4.06 22.72
N GLU A 202 -10.96 -4.64 22.24
CA GLU A 202 -10.96 -5.86 21.41
C GLU A 202 -10.32 -5.64 20.04
N VAL A 203 -10.66 -4.53 19.39
CA VAL A 203 -10.07 -4.15 18.11
C VAL A 203 -8.57 -3.87 18.25
N ILE A 204 -8.17 -3.17 19.30
CA ILE A 204 -6.74 -2.93 19.57
C ILE A 204 -5.99 -4.23 19.79
N ASN A 205 -6.55 -5.15 20.58
CA ASN A 205 -5.94 -6.45 20.85
C ASN A 205 -5.85 -7.30 19.56
N ALA A 206 -6.90 -7.33 18.76
CA ALA A 206 -6.90 -8.07 17.48
C ALA A 206 -5.83 -7.54 16.51
N ARG A 207 -5.63 -6.22 16.44
CA ARG A 207 -4.56 -5.59 15.66
C ARG A 207 -3.17 -5.95 16.20
N ALA A 208 -3.01 -5.89 17.52
CA ALA A 208 -1.75 -6.26 18.18
C ALA A 208 -1.39 -7.72 17.93
N ASP A 209 -2.36 -8.63 18.01
CA ASP A 209 -2.16 -10.06 17.75
C ASP A 209 -1.86 -10.35 16.28
N ALA A 210 -2.51 -9.65 15.34
CA ALA A 210 -2.20 -9.75 13.92
C ALA A 210 -0.75 -9.32 13.63
N MET A 211 -0.29 -8.20 14.22
CA MET A 211 1.07 -7.73 14.05
C MET A 211 2.08 -8.70 14.68
N ARG A 212 1.82 -9.21 15.89
CA ARG A 212 2.69 -10.21 16.54
C ARG A 212 2.86 -11.45 15.65
N ARG A 213 1.76 -12.01 15.14
CA ARG A 213 1.80 -13.15 14.21
C ARG A 213 2.59 -12.83 12.94
N ALA A 214 2.51 -11.60 12.45
CA ALA A 214 3.26 -11.17 11.28
C ALA A 214 4.79 -11.15 11.55
N PHE A 215 5.21 -10.72 12.72
CA PHE A 215 6.61 -10.80 13.16
C PHE A 215 7.08 -12.26 13.29
N GLU A 216 6.31 -13.10 13.97
CA GLU A 216 6.61 -14.53 14.17
C GLU A 216 6.75 -15.27 12.84
N ALA A 217 5.87 -14.97 11.86
CA ALA A 217 5.95 -15.55 10.51
C ALA A 217 7.22 -15.17 9.74
N GLN A 218 7.94 -14.14 10.15
CA GLN A 218 9.24 -13.74 9.62
C GLN A 218 10.41 -14.17 10.53
N GLY A 219 10.13 -14.96 11.57
CA GLY A 219 11.12 -15.46 12.52
C GLY A 219 11.65 -14.40 13.49
N PHE A 220 10.86 -13.35 13.75
CA PHE A 220 11.13 -12.39 14.80
C PHE A 220 10.23 -12.62 16.00
N SER A 221 10.77 -12.52 17.21
CA SER A 221 9.96 -12.16 18.37
C SER A 221 9.82 -10.63 18.42
N CYS A 222 8.72 -10.13 18.96
CA CYS A 222 8.56 -8.70 19.12
C CYS A 222 8.17 -8.33 20.54
N HIS A 223 8.70 -7.18 20.98
CA HIS A 223 8.29 -6.52 22.21
C HIS A 223 7.32 -5.39 21.88
N ILE A 224 6.20 -5.33 22.58
CA ILE A 224 5.18 -4.30 22.37
C ILE A 224 5.33 -3.19 23.40
N GLN A 225 5.43 -1.97 22.92
CA GLN A 225 5.42 -0.76 23.74
C GLN A 225 4.21 0.08 23.38
N HIS A 226 3.47 0.52 24.40
CA HIS A 226 2.37 1.45 24.22
C HIS A 226 2.91 2.88 24.20
N ALA A 227 2.68 3.59 23.11
CA ALA A 227 2.86 5.03 23.00
C ALA A 227 1.54 5.77 23.31
N HIS A 228 1.52 7.09 23.22
CA HIS A 228 0.34 7.88 23.58
C HIS A 228 -0.90 7.52 22.75
N ASP A 229 -0.71 7.35 21.43
CA ASP A 229 -1.77 7.08 20.45
C ASP A 229 -1.43 5.96 19.49
N SER A 230 -0.42 5.13 19.79
CA SER A 230 0.05 4.08 18.91
C SER A 230 0.62 2.88 19.66
N LEU A 231 0.86 1.79 18.94
CA LEU A 231 1.57 0.60 19.42
C LEU A 231 2.90 0.46 18.67
N ILE A 232 4.00 0.34 19.40
CA ILE A 232 5.33 0.15 18.83
C ILE A 232 5.76 -1.29 19.03
N PHE A 233 6.00 -1.99 17.92
CA PHE A 233 6.46 -3.36 17.87
C PHE A 233 7.95 -3.38 17.53
N ARG A 234 8.80 -3.70 18.49
CA ARG A 234 10.23 -3.83 18.29
C ARG A 234 10.61 -5.26 17.99
N ALA A 235 11.30 -5.49 16.88
CA ALA A 235 11.87 -6.80 16.58
C ALA A 235 12.97 -7.12 17.58
N SER A 236 12.86 -8.26 18.25
CA SER A 236 13.97 -8.84 18.98
C SER A 236 14.49 -10.05 18.23
N VAL A 237 15.78 -10.08 17.98
CA VAL A 237 16.48 -11.26 17.46
C VAL A 237 17.06 -11.99 18.67
N ALA A 238 16.94 -13.31 18.70
CA ALA A 238 17.31 -14.15 19.86
C ALA A 238 18.79 -14.09 20.27
N PHE A 239 19.63 -13.42 19.51
CA PHE A 239 21.07 -13.29 19.80
C PHE A 239 21.55 -11.83 19.63
N ALA A 240 21.83 -11.22 20.76
CA ALA A 240 22.89 -10.23 21.02
C ALA A 240 23.13 -9.07 20.02
N ASP A 241 22.17 -8.66 19.20
CA ASP A 241 22.28 -7.38 18.50
C ASP A 241 21.90 -6.25 19.48
N MET A 242 22.90 -5.69 20.09
CA MET A 242 22.72 -4.75 21.19
C MET A 242 22.15 -3.41 20.79
N MET A 243 21.92 -3.07 19.50
CA MET A 243 21.34 -1.75 19.13
C MET A 243 21.36 -1.51 17.62
N PRO A 244 20.57 -0.60 17.12
CA PRO A 244 19.16 -0.33 17.39
C PRO A 244 18.23 -1.34 16.71
N HIS A 245 17.13 -1.66 17.38
CA HIS A 245 16.18 -2.63 16.86
C HIS A 245 15.30 -2.02 15.76
N SER A 246 15.01 -2.81 14.72
CA SER A 246 13.95 -2.46 13.77
C SER A 246 12.61 -2.42 14.50
N ALA A 247 11.74 -1.48 14.13
CA ALA A 247 10.45 -1.30 14.77
C ALA A 247 9.35 -1.00 13.75
N ILE A 248 8.14 -1.43 14.08
CA ILE A 248 6.93 -0.99 13.39
C ILE A 248 6.04 -0.28 14.39
N GLU A 249 5.69 0.96 14.11
CA GLU A 249 4.67 1.69 14.83
C GLU A 249 3.35 1.57 14.08
N LEU A 250 2.31 1.14 14.81
CA LEU A 250 0.95 0.95 14.32
C LEU A 250 0.05 2.00 14.96
N PHE A 251 -0.58 2.83 14.14
CA PHE A 251 -1.51 3.87 14.54
C PHE A 251 -2.96 3.37 14.59
N PRO A 252 -3.87 4.10 15.28
CA PRO A 252 -5.27 3.68 15.43
C PRO A 252 -6.05 3.58 14.11
N ASP A 253 -5.63 4.30 13.08
CA ASP A 253 -6.20 4.24 11.72
C ASP A 253 -5.57 3.14 10.84
N GLU A 254 -4.74 2.29 11.45
CA GLU A 254 -3.92 1.27 10.76
C GLU A 254 -2.88 1.84 9.79
N SER A 255 -2.57 3.13 9.87
CA SER A 255 -1.34 3.66 9.28
C SER A 255 -0.13 3.11 10.04
N MET A 256 0.98 2.92 9.35
CA MET A 256 2.17 2.28 9.92
C MET A 256 3.44 3.03 9.55
N LYS A 257 4.39 3.07 10.47
CA LYS A 257 5.77 3.49 10.21
C LYS A 257 6.69 2.32 10.52
N LEU A 258 7.48 1.91 9.54
CA LEU A 258 8.57 0.95 9.71
C LEU A 258 9.88 1.72 9.81
N THR A 259 10.64 1.50 10.88
CA THR A 259 11.99 2.04 11.06
C THR A 259 13.00 0.89 11.06
N VAL A 260 13.99 0.96 10.19
CA VAL A 260 15.05 -0.05 10.07
C VAL A 260 16.41 0.64 10.16
N PRO A 261 17.22 0.33 11.15
CA PRO A 261 18.59 0.79 11.20
C PRO A 261 19.44 0.17 10.09
N ALA A 262 20.29 0.98 9.47
CA ALA A 262 21.31 0.48 8.55
C ALA A 262 22.26 -0.49 9.27
N VAL A 263 22.74 -1.50 8.57
CA VAL A 263 23.73 -2.43 9.11
C VAL A 263 25.12 -1.87 8.82
N LEU A 264 25.68 -1.19 9.79
CA LEU A 264 27.05 -0.68 9.71
C LEU A 264 28.05 -1.81 9.96
N LEU A 265 29.15 -1.78 9.23
CA LEU A 265 30.29 -2.65 9.47
C LEU A 265 31.12 -2.08 10.63
N GLU A 266 31.57 -2.97 11.51
CA GLU A 266 32.38 -2.62 12.67
C GLU A 266 33.73 -3.40 12.68
N GLY A 267 34.69 -2.90 13.42
CA GLY A 267 35.98 -3.55 13.64
C GLY A 267 36.66 -3.98 12.32
N ARG A 268 37.15 -5.24 12.27
CA ARG A 268 37.84 -5.78 11.10
C ARG A 268 37.02 -5.76 9.81
N GLY A 269 35.71 -5.89 9.89
CA GLY A 269 34.82 -5.83 8.70
C GLY A 269 34.88 -4.45 8.08
N ARG A 270 34.78 -3.40 8.90
CA ARG A 270 34.89 -2.01 8.45
C ARG A 270 36.28 -1.69 7.90
N GLU A 271 37.30 -2.07 8.62
CA GLU A 271 38.71 -1.88 8.19
C GLU A 271 38.98 -2.55 6.84
N GLY A 272 38.53 -3.79 6.65
CA GLY A 272 38.67 -4.53 5.41
C GLY A 272 37.96 -3.84 4.24
N ALA A 273 36.70 -3.41 4.44
CA ALA A 273 35.94 -2.70 3.43
C ALA A 273 36.58 -1.37 3.02
N LEU A 274 37.04 -0.59 3.98
CA LEU A 274 37.78 0.67 3.72
C LEU A 274 39.12 0.44 2.98
N ALA A 275 39.85 -0.59 3.33
CA ALA A 275 41.09 -0.96 2.64
C ALA A 275 40.86 -1.36 1.19
N GLU A 276 39.75 -2.10 0.93
CA GLU A 276 39.38 -2.53 -0.42
C GLU A 276 38.87 -1.36 -1.27
N LEU A 277 38.06 -0.47 -0.72
CA LEU A 277 37.66 0.79 -1.37
C LEU A 277 38.86 1.68 -1.65
N GLY A 278 39.81 1.78 -0.68
CA GLY A 278 41.06 2.49 -0.88
C GLY A 278 41.89 1.94 -2.05
N THR A 279 41.93 0.62 -2.18
CA THR A 279 42.63 -0.05 -3.29
C THR A 279 41.87 0.13 -4.62
N ALA A 280 40.54 0.05 -4.61
CA ALA A 280 39.72 0.11 -5.81
C ALA A 280 39.67 1.52 -6.41
N CYS A 281 39.47 2.56 -5.62
CA CYS A 281 39.23 3.93 -6.08
C CYS A 281 40.09 5.01 -5.43
N GLY A 282 41.09 4.64 -4.65
CA GLY A 282 41.98 5.59 -3.99
C GLY A 282 41.33 6.35 -2.82
N LEU A 283 40.28 5.80 -2.22
CA LEU A 283 39.61 6.42 -1.07
C LEU A 283 40.60 6.55 0.10
N ALA A 284 40.82 7.78 0.57
CA ALA A 284 41.56 8.03 1.79
C ALA A 284 40.65 7.76 3.01
N ALA A 285 40.78 6.59 3.59
CA ALA A 285 39.97 6.18 4.74
C ALA A 285 40.25 7.08 5.96
N THR A 286 39.19 7.48 6.64
CA THR A 286 39.25 8.19 7.92
C THR A 286 38.51 7.38 9.01
N ASP A 287 38.87 7.55 10.27
CA ASP A 287 38.25 6.88 11.42
C ASP A 287 36.78 7.28 11.61
N LYS A 288 36.32 8.32 10.93
CA LYS A 288 34.95 8.86 11.04
C LYS A 288 33.98 8.38 9.94
N MET A 289 34.46 7.58 8.97
CA MET A 289 33.63 7.09 7.88
C MET A 289 32.82 5.89 8.33
N ASP A 290 31.50 6.01 8.27
CA ASP A 290 30.59 4.88 8.44
C ASP A 290 30.47 4.10 7.13
N VAL A 291 30.51 2.78 7.25
CA VAL A 291 30.41 1.87 6.11
C VAL A 291 29.23 0.93 6.31
N MET A 292 28.28 0.97 5.39
CA MET A 292 27.07 0.20 5.44
C MET A 292 27.17 -1.03 4.55
N SER A 293 26.83 -2.20 5.10
CA SER A 293 26.66 -3.43 4.32
C SER A 293 25.39 -3.37 3.47
N ALA A 294 25.54 -3.33 2.15
CA ALA A 294 24.41 -3.35 1.22
C ALA A 294 23.54 -4.62 1.40
N ALA A 295 24.16 -5.80 1.36
CA ALA A 295 23.46 -7.08 1.47
C ALA A 295 22.72 -7.24 2.80
N SER A 296 23.40 -6.94 3.92
CA SER A 296 22.80 -7.11 5.25
C SER A 296 21.68 -6.09 5.52
N THR A 297 21.85 -4.84 5.07
CA THR A 297 20.81 -3.81 5.21
C THR A 297 19.60 -4.14 4.36
N LEU A 298 19.81 -4.52 3.09
CA LEU A 298 18.72 -4.93 2.19
C LEU A 298 17.96 -6.14 2.75
N ALA A 299 18.66 -7.16 3.24
CA ALA A 299 18.05 -8.34 3.86
C ALA A 299 17.17 -7.96 5.07
N ARG A 300 17.66 -7.04 5.91
CA ARG A 300 16.93 -6.53 7.08
C ARG A 300 15.69 -5.74 6.66
N VAL A 301 15.82 -4.79 5.73
CA VAL A 301 14.71 -3.97 5.22
C VAL A 301 13.64 -4.85 4.57
N THR A 302 14.05 -5.77 3.68
CA THR A 302 13.11 -6.67 2.99
C THR A 302 12.37 -7.58 3.96
N ARG A 303 13.07 -8.10 4.96
CA ARG A 303 12.47 -8.97 5.97
C ARG A 303 11.45 -8.22 6.83
N MET A 304 11.77 -7.00 7.24
CA MET A 304 10.86 -6.15 7.99
C MET A 304 9.68 -5.66 7.13
N ALA A 305 9.91 -5.28 5.88
CA ALA A 305 8.81 -4.96 4.95
C ALA A 305 7.86 -6.16 4.72
N SER A 306 8.39 -7.38 4.78
CA SER A 306 7.57 -8.60 4.71
C SER A 306 6.67 -8.80 5.94
N VAL A 307 7.01 -8.22 7.10
CA VAL A 307 6.10 -8.17 8.26
C VAL A 307 4.88 -7.31 7.95
N LEU A 308 5.07 -6.14 7.32
CA LEU A 308 3.97 -5.27 6.89
C LEU A 308 3.02 -5.99 5.92
N ASP A 309 3.57 -6.70 4.93
CA ASP A 309 2.77 -7.49 3.98
C ASP A 309 1.93 -8.56 4.69
N ARG A 310 2.52 -9.26 5.64
CA ARG A 310 1.80 -10.25 6.44
C ARG A 310 0.69 -9.62 7.29
N TYR A 311 0.97 -8.48 7.91
CA TYR A 311 -0.03 -7.76 8.69
C TYR A 311 -1.23 -7.33 7.82
N VAL A 312 -0.98 -6.70 6.67
CA VAL A 312 -2.04 -6.27 5.75
C VAL A 312 -2.92 -7.45 5.34
N ARG A 313 -2.33 -8.63 5.05
CA ARG A 313 -3.07 -9.86 4.74
C ARG A 313 -3.87 -10.39 5.94
N TYR A 314 -3.30 -10.40 7.14
CA TYR A 314 -4.02 -10.87 8.34
C TYR A 314 -5.17 -9.95 8.73
N ARG A 315 -5.13 -8.69 8.29
CA ARG A 315 -6.21 -7.73 8.48
C ARG A 315 -7.19 -7.70 7.30
N GLU A 316 -6.99 -8.54 6.27
CA GLU A 316 -7.79 -8.55 5.05
C GLU A 316 -7.89 -7.17 4.38
N ALA A 317 -6.93 -6.28 4.69
CA ALA A 317 -6.85 -4.96 4.11
C ALA A 317 -6.26 -5.04 2.69
N ARG A 318 -6.56 -4.03 1.88
CA ARG A 318 -6.10 -3.96 0.49
C ARG A 318 -5.00 -2.92 0.34
N TRP A 319 -4.01 -3.23 -0.49
CA TRP A 319 -2.92 -2.30 -0.72
C TRP A 319 -3.37 -0.96 -1.29
N ARG A 320 -4.42 -0.94 -2.11
CA ARG A 320 -5.04 0.29 -2.62
C ARG A 320 -5.58 1.23 -1.53
N GLU A 321 -5.73 0.75 -0.31
CA GLU A 321 -6.12 1.56 0.85
C GLU A 321 -4.94 2.31 1.47
N TYR A 322 -3.73 2.11 0.95
CA TYR A 322 -2.51 2.72 1.47
C TYR A 322 -1.81 3.60 0.45
N ALA A 323 -1.19 4.66 0.97
CA ALA A 323 -0.14 5.40 0.30
C ALA A 323 1.18 5.16 1.03
N THR A 324 2.29 5.20 0.31
CA THR A 324 3.62 4.97 0.87
C THR A 324 4.55 6.12 0.58
N ALA A 325 5.48 6.33 1.49
CA ALA A 325 6.66 7.17 1.31
C ALA A 325 7.80 6.55 2.10
N TYR A 326 9.04 6.89 1.76
CA TYR A 326 10.20 6.51 2.57
C TYR A 326 11.04 7.73 2.90
N GLU A 327 11.82 7.62 3.94
CA GLU A 327 12.78 8.59 4.38
C GLU A 327 14.07 7.90 4.82
N LEU A 328 15.20 8.53 4.53
CA LEU A 328 16.51 8.14 5.04
C LEU A 328 16.97 9.22 5.99
N GLU A 329 17.29 8.85 7.22
CA GLU A 329 17.76 9.76 8.25
C GLU A 329 19.24 9.45 8.59
N ASN A 330 20.04 10.47 8.84
CA ASN A 330 21.46 10.37 9.26
C ASN A 330 22.34 9.60 8.26
N MET A 331 22.01 9.60 6.97
CA MET A 331 22.73 8.82 5.96
C MET A 331 23.88 9.59 5.30
N ALA A 332 24.04 10.90 5.55
CA ALA A 332 25.04 11.73 4.89
C ALA A 332 26.47 11.19 5.14
N GLY A 333 27.17 10.93 4.05
CA GLY A 333 28.55 10.44 4.10
C GLY A 333 28.70 8.95 4.43
N VAL A 334 27.60 8.21 4.63
CA VAL A 334 27.67 6.77 4.82
C VAL A 334 28.03 6.10 3.50
N LEU A 335 29.11 5.33 3.51
CA LEU A 335 29.58 4.58 2.35
C LEU A 335 28.79 3.29 2.18
N LEU A 336 28.37 3.02 0.96
CA LEU A 336 27.80 1.73 0.61
C LEU A 336 28.93 0.73 0.37
N TRP A 337 28.79 -0.48 0.93
CA TRP A 337 29.74 -1.56 0.75
C TRP A 337 29.04 -2.85 0.33
N SER A 338 29.67 -3.53 -0.62
CA SER A 338 29.37 -4.90 -1.01
C SER A 338 30.64 -5.63 -1.42
N ASP A 339 30.74 -6.90 -1.10
CA ASP A 339 31.80 -7.83 -1.54
C ASP A 339 31.53 -8.42 -2.94
N GLU A 340 30.44 -7.98 -3.60
CA GLU A 340 30.10 -8.40 -4.96
C GLU A 340 31.16 -7.88 -5.95
N PRO A 341 31.78 -8.75 -6.78
CA PRO A 341 32.83 -8.32 -7.70
C PRO A 341 32.40 -7.22 -8.68
N LEU A 342 31.16 -7.25 -9.17
CA LEU A 342 30.64 -6.21 -10.06
C LEU A 342 30.55 -4.85 -9.35
N TYR A 343 30.31 -4.84 -8.05
CA TYR A 343 30.31 -3.62 -7.25
C TYR A 343 31.72 -3.02 -7.16
N ILE A 344 32.74 -3.86 -6.90
CA ILE A 344 34.13 -3.43 -6.81
C ILE A 344 34.62 -2.88 -8.16
N ASP A 345 34.26 -3.52 -9.27
CA ASP A 345 34.58 -3.03 -10.61
C ASP A 345 33.89 -1.70 -10.93
N TYR A 346 32.63 -1.55 -10.52
CA TYR A 346 31.91 -0.30 -10.63
C TYR A 346 32.56 0.84 -9.83
N VAL A 347 32.89 0.59 -8.57
CA VAL A 347 33.59 1.56 -7.71
C VAL A 347 34.94 1.96 -8.29
N ARG A 348 35.66 1.03 -8.89
CA ARG A 348 36.96 1.29 -9.55
C ARG A 348 36.82 2.30 -10.70
N SER A 349 35.70 2.27 -11.41
CA SER A 349 35.44 3.11 -12.57
C SER A 349 34.75 4.45 -12.20
N HIS A 350 33.88 4.46 -11.16
CA HIS A 350 33.00 5.56 -10.84
C HIS A 350 33.27 6.19 -9.46
N GLY A 351 34.13 5.59 -8.66
CA GLY A 351 34.36 6.02 -7.28
C GLY A 351 33.41 5.36 -6.28
N PRO A 352 33.57 5.65 -4.97
CA PRO A 352 32.78 5.04 -3.92
C PRO A 352 31.33 5.56 -3.96
N LEU A 353 30.38 4.67 -3.72
CA LEU A 353 28.97 5.01 -3.57
C LEU A 353 28.70 5.44 -2.12
N PHE A 354 28.05 6.58 -1.94
CA PHE A 354 27.67 7.11 -0.64
C PHE A 354 26.41 7.95 -0.72
N CYS A 355 25.70 8.08 0.39
CA CYS A 355 24.57 8.98 0.46
C CYS A 355 25.07 10.43 0.60
N GLY A 356 24.77 11.28 -0.38
CA GLY A 356 25.24 12.66 -0.42
C GLY A 356 24.36 13.66 0.34
N THR A 357 23.19 13.21 0.85
CA THR A 357 22.23 14.08 1.54
C THR A 357 22.04 13.63 2.98
N THR A 358 21.80 14.59 3.88
CA THR A 358 21.51 14.31 5.30
C THR A 358 20.20 13.58 5.43
N ASP A 359 19.20 14.08 4.73
CA ASP A 359 17.85 13.53 4.73
C ASP A 359 17.40 13.37 3.27
N CYS A 360 16.91 12.19 2.95
CA CYS A 360 16.32 11.89 1.65
C CYS A 360 14.91 11.38 1.86
N ARG A 361 13.94 12.06 1.26
CA ARG A 361 12.55 11.68 1.33
C ARG A 361 11.97 11.47 -0.05
N SER A 362 11.29 10.35 -0.27
CA SER A 362 10.56 10.11 -1.51
C SER A 362 9.28 10.93 -1.60
N ARG A 363 8.77 11.06 -2.83
CA ARG A 363 7.40 11.51 -3.03
C ARG A 363 6.43 10.44 -2.56
N VAL A 364 5.26 10.89 -2.05
CA VAL A 364 4.17 9.98 -1.70
C VAL A 364 3.70 9.23 -2.95
N ARG A 365 3.58 7.92 -2.82
CA ARG A 365 3.08 7.04 -3.86
C ARG A 365 1.87 6.28 -3.33
N TYR A 366 0.79 6.29 -4.10
CA TYR A 366 -0.40 5.49 -3.81
C TYR A 366 -0.21 4.07 -4.34
N LEU A 367 -0.64 3.09 -3.56
CA LEU A 367 -0.52 1.68 -3.91
C LEU A 367 -1.79 1.17 -4.59
N ASP A 368 -1.65 0.16 -5.43
CA ASP A 368 -2.73 -0.52 -6.14
C ASP A 368 -2.82 -1.99 -5.70
N ASP A 369 -3.97 -2.65 -5.97
CA ASP A 369 -4.20 -4.08 -5.65
C ASP A 369 -3.66 -5.03 -6.75
N GLY A 370 -2.64 -4.66 -7.51
CA GLY A 370 -2.04 -5.52 -8.52
C GLY A 370 -1.32 -6.74 -7.90
N GLU A 371 -1.21 -7.84 -8.63
CA GLU A 371 -0.56 -9.10 -8.20
C GLU A 371 0.87 -8.93 -7.65
N HIS A 372 1.45 -7.76 -7.84
CA HIS A 372 2.83 -7.44 -7.48
C HIS A 372 2.97 -6.45 -6.32
N ASP A 373 1.91 -6.05 -5.64
CA ASP A 373 1.97 -4.93 -4.69
C ASP A 373 2.74 -5.25 -3.42
N SER A 374 2.68 -6.47 -2.91
CA SER A 374 3.56 -6.90 -1.83
C SER A 374 5.03 -6.95 -2.26
N PHE A 375 5.29 -7.29 -3.53
CA PHE A 375 6.62 -7.25 -4.12
C PHE A 375 7.06 -5.82 -4.40
N ARG A 376 6.17 -4.96 -4.90
CA ARG A 376 6.44 -3.53 -5.13
C ARG A 376 6.73 -2.79 -3.83
N ALA A 377 6.02 -3.06 -2.74
CA ALA A 377 6.33 -2.47 -1.44
C ALA A 377 7.72 -2.88 -0.95
N ARG A 378 8.12 -4.14 -1.15
CA ARG A 378 9.45 -4.66 -0.82
C ARG A 378 10.53 -4.12 -1.76
N GLN A 379 10.27 -4.12 -3.06
CA GLN A 379 11.19 -3.59 -4.06
C GLN A 379 11.33 -2.07 -3.95
N PHE A 380 10.23 -1.37 -3.65
CA PHE A 380 10.23 0.06 -3.39
C PHE A 380 11.11 0.41 -2.19
N ALA A 381 10.97 -0.33 -1.08
CA ALA A 381 11.83 -0.15 0.08
C ALA A 381 13.31 -0.39 -0.23
N GLY A 382 13.63 -1.46 -0.98
CA GLY A 382 15.02 -1.81 -1.33
C GLY A 382 15.62 -0.89 -2.38
N SER A 383 14.92 -0.66 -3.49
CA SER A 383 15.45 0.09 -4.62
C SER A 383 15.76 1.55 -4.27
N HIS A 384 14.88 2.22 -3.57
CA HIS A 384 15.09 3.62 -3.22
C HIS A 384 16.24 3.85 -2.23
N PHE A 385 16.50 2.87 -1.38
CA PHE A 385 17.65 2.91 -0.51
C PHE A 385 18.97 2.95 -1.31
N PHE A 386 19.08 2.12 -2.33
CA PHE A 386 20.25 2.11 -3.19
C PHE A 386 20.35 3.33 -4.09
N GLU A 387 19.21 3.83 -4.58
CA GLU A 387 19.15 5.05 -5.38
C GLU A 387 19.71 6.26 -4.60
N ALA A 388 19.36 6.39 -3.32
CA ALA A 388 19.85 7.45 -2.46
C ALA A 388 21.37 7.35 -2.19
N CYS A 389 21.95 6.16 -2.31
CA CYS A 389 23.38 5.93 -2.24
C CYS A 389 24.10 6.10 -3.60
N GLY A 390 23.37 6.46 -4.65
CA GLY A 390 23.94 6.70 -5.98
C GLY A 390 24.02 5.47 -6.86
N LEU A 391 23.37 4.34 -6.50
CA LEU A 391 23.28 3.20 -7.38
C LEU A 391 22.43 3.54 -8.61
N PRO A 392 22.84 3.18 -9.85
CA PRO A 392 22.19 3.58 -11.08
C PRO A 392 20.93 2.75 -11.37
N LEU A 393 19.90 2.90 -10.53
CA LEU A 393 18.62 2.22 -10.71
C LEU A 393 17.85 2.80 -11.91
N GLY A 394 17.37 1.91 -12.78
CA GLY A 394 16.63 2.31 -13.98
C GLY A 394 17.50 2.92 -15.07
N SER A 395 18.81 2.75 -15.01
CA SER A 395 19.73 3.08 -16.09
C SER A 395 19.36 2.30 -17.37
N PRO A 396 19.49 2.89 -18.55
CA PRO A 396 19.38 2.18 -19.81
C PRO A 396 20.61 1.30 -20.12
N ASP A 397 21.67 1.38 -19.32
CA ASP A 397 22.91 0.62 -19.51
C ASP A 397 22.79 -0.80 -18.93
N ASP A 398 23.20 -1.79 -19.72
CA ASP A 398 23.12 -3.20 -19.32
C ASP A 398 24.11 -3.57 -18.20
N ASP A 399 25.25 -2.88 -18.11
CA ASP A 399 26.25 -3.12 -17.05
C ASP A 399 25.75 -2.59 -15.70
N ASP A 400 25.11 -1.42 -15.71
CA ASP A 400 24.44 -0.89 -14.53
C ASP A 400 23.33 -1.83 -14.04
N ASN A 401 22.51 -2.34 -14.96
CA ASN A 401 21.44 -3.27 -14.65
C ASN A 401 21.98 -4.59 -14.07
N ARG A 402 23.11 -5.09 -14.59
CA ARG A 402 23.79 -6.29 -14.06
C ARG A 402 24.31 -6.06 -12.64
N LEU A 403 24.88 -4.91 -12.35
CA LEU A 403 25.32 -4.54 -10.99
C LEU A 403 24.14 -4.51 -10.02
N VAL A 404 23.07 -3.80 -10.39
CA VAL A 404 21.84 -3.72 -9.56
C VAL A 404 21.27 -5.10 -9.29
N ASP A 405 21.18 -5.93 -10.32
CA ASP A 405 20.70 -7.30 -10.20
C ASP A 405 21.60 -8.17 -9.32
N ALA A 406 22.90 -8.01 -9.39
CA ALA A 406 23.84 -8.74 -8.56
C ALA A 406 23.68 -8.37 -7.07
N LEU A 407 23.61 -7.08 -6.77
CA LEU A 407 23.41 -6.61 -5.39
C LEU A 407 22.05 -7.07 -4.81
N LEU A 408 20.99 -7.09 -5.63
CA LEU A 408 19.68 -7.59 -5.21
C LEU A 408 19.62 -9.12 -5.06
N ARG A 409 20.47 -9.87 -5.78
CA ARG A 409 20.54 -11.35 -5.69
C ARG A 409 21.33 -11.85 -4.49
N THR A 410 22.30 -11.10 -4.00
CA THR A 410 23.11 -11.48 -2.81
C THR A 410 22.21 -11.75 -1.59
N GLU A 411 21.05 -11.13 -1.52
CA GLU A 411 20.03 -11.44 -0.50
C GLU A 411 19.53 -12.90 -0.58
N ARG A 412 19.43 -13.48 -1.79
CA ARG A 412 18.96 -14.87 -1.98
C ARG A 412 20.04 -15.92 -1.65
N GLY A 413 21.31 -15.58 -1.83
CA GLY A 413 22.46 -16.43 -1.49
C GLY A 413 22.64 -16.57 0.02
N ALA A 414 22.62 -15.47 0.76
CA ALA A 414 22.76 -15.46 2.22
C ALA A 414 21.67 -16.24 2.97
N ARG A 415 20.52 -16.50 2.35
CA ARG A 415 19.46 -17.37 2.90
C ARG A 415 19.78 -18.87 2.76
N ARG A 416 20.51 -19.28 1.72
CA ARG A 416 20.85 -20.70 1.47
C ARG A 416 22.00 -21.21 2.34
N GLU A 417 22.88 -20.35 2.77
CA GLU A 417 24.01 -20.73 3.64
C GLU A 417 23.65 -20.78 5.14
N ARG A 418 22.47 -20.28 5.54
CA ARG A 418 21.98 -20.29 6.93
C ARG A 418 20.79 -21.24 7.17
N ALA A 419 20.34 -21.96 6.17
CA ALA A 419 19.33 -23.02 6.25
C ALA A 419 19.98 -24.41 6.17
#